data_02968168c1b27d5923a3dc20eccf43ee
#
_entry.id   02968168c1b27d5923a3dc20eccf43ee
#
_cell.length_a   1.000
_cell.length_b   1.000
_cell.length_c   1.000
_cell.angle_alpha   90.00
_cell.angle_beta   90.00
_cell.angle_gamma   90.00
#
_symmetry.space_group_name_H-M   'P 1'
#
loop_
_entity.id
_entity.type
_entity.pdbx_description
1 polymer ?
#
loop_
_entity_poly.entity_id
_entity_poly.type
_entity_poly.pdbx_seq_one_letter_code
_entity_poly.pdbx_strand_id
1 'polypeptide(L)'
;MFLVLSGTRIISFLAVLVCFLFLSIGCDRPTHQIHMDSFVADTHNDILLRAMEGEDILSNHPDAQSDLEKFKLGGVDLQVFSVWVSPNEFDESEYFQHADNMITKLEFLCSRVPDKWRLIKTYQDINYNQKRNIMSCMIGVEGGHVIGDDITKVQYFYDRGMRYLGLTWNNSNSIASSAKDEFENISVLKKVGLTDFGREVIQECNQLGVMIDISH
;
A
#
# COMPACT_ATOMS: atom_id res chain seq x y z
N MET A 1 45.20 -39.75 -39.72
CA MET A 1 45.69 -38.35 -39.78
C MET A 1 45.36 -37.69 -38.42
N PHE A 2 46.34 -37.74 -37.47
CA PHE A 2 46.11 -37.14 -36.14
C PHE A 2 46.52 -35.68 -36.19
N LEU A 3 45.56 -34.79 -35.94
CA LEU A 3 45.85 -33.35 -35.79
C LEU A 3 46.48 -33.11 -34.43
N VAL A 4 47.82 -32.90 -34.38
CA VAL A 4 48.51 -32.43 -33.16
C VAL A 4 48.30 -30.92 -33.10
N LEU A 5 47.40 -30.50 -32.26
CA LEU A 5 47.26 -29.06 -31.94
C LEU A 5 48.45 -28.59 -31.13
N SER A 6 49.12 -27.52 -31.55
CA SER A 6 50.22 -26.91 -30.83
C SER A 6 49.77 -26.41 -29.44
N GLY A 7 50.62 -26.48 -28.41
CA GLY A 7 50.29 -26.16 -27.01
C GLY A 7 49.65 -24.77 -26.83
N THR A 8 49.98 -23.80 -27.67
CA THR A 8 49.38 -22.45 -27.67
C THR A 8 47.91 -22.43 -28.07
N ARG A 9 47.48 -23.34 -28.99
CA ARG A 9 46.06 -23.45 -29.39
C ARG A 9 45.20 -24.14 -28.34
N ILE A 10 45.79 -25.07 -27.58
CA ILE A 10 45.14 -25.74 -26.45
C ILE A 10 44.89 -24.77 -25.31
N ILE A 11 45.86 -23.94 -24.99
CA ILE A 11 45.75 -22.91 -23.93
C ILE A 11 44.70 -21.85 -24.31
N SER A 12 44.67 -21.42 -25.58
CA SER A 12 43.65 -20.46 -26.03
C SER A 12 42.25 -21.08 -25.99
N PHE A 13 42.06 -22.35 -26.32
CA PHE A 13 40.80 -23.06 -26.27
C PHE A 13 40.30 -23.24 -24.83
N LEU A 14 41.22 -23.59 -23.91
CA LEU A 14 40.92 -23.67 -22.48
C LEU A 14 40.56 -22.30 -21.88
N ALA A 15 41.25 -21.25 -22.25
CA ALA A 15 40.94 -19.91 -21.79
C ALA A 15 39.56 -19.42 -22.28
N VAL A 16 39.20 -19.71 -23.54
CA VAL A 16 37.84 -19.39 -24.09
C VAL A 16 36.78 -20.24 -23.40
N LEU A 17 37.04 -21.53 -23.14
CA LEU A 17 36.10 -22.42 -22.46
C LEU A 17 35.87 -21.97 -21.00
N VAL A 18 36.93 -21.57 -20.31
CA VAL A 18 36.86 -21.03 -18.94
C VAL A 18 36.11 -19.70 -18.94
N CYS A 19 36.37 -18.79 -19.89
CA CYS A 19 35.58 -17.57 -20.04
C CYS A 19 34.09 -17.83 -20.33
N PHE A 20 33.79 -18.82 -21.20
CA PHE A 20 32.40 -19.24 -21.44
C PHE A 20 31.73 -19.85 -20.21
N LEU A 21 32.48 -20.66 -19.43
CA LEU A 21 31.99 -21.18 -18.15
C LEU A 21 31.72 -20.09 -17.11
N PHE A 22 32.57 -19.05 -17.05
CA PHE A 22 32.34 -17.89 -16.17
C PHE A 22 31.18 -16.98 -16.67
N LEU A 23 30.96 -16.90 -17.97
CA LEU A 23 29.83 -16.15 -18.55
C LEU A 23 28.49 -16.91 -18.43
N SER A 24 28.51 -18.24 -18.29
CA SER A 24 27.31 -19.03 -18.05
C SER A 24 26.97 -19.23 -16.56
N ILE A 25 27.84 -18.80 -15.62
CA ILE A 25 27.44 -18.57 -14.24
C ILE A 25 26.71 -17.22 -14.23
N GLY A 26 25.58 -17.16 -14.93
CA GLY A 26 24.62 -16.11 -14.75
C GLY A 26 24.27 -16.10 -13.27
N CYS A 27 24.25 -14.93 -12.67
CA CYS A 27 23.83 -14.73 -11.29
C CYS A 27 22.32 -15.00 -11.24
N ASP A 28 21.91 -16.28 -11.42
CA ASP A 28 20.54 -16.73 -11.19
C ASP A 28 20.30 -16.72 -9.68
N ARG A 29 20.05 -15.50 -9.16
CA ARG A 29 19.47 -15.42 -7.82
C ARG A 29 18.11 -16.14 -7.87
N PRO A 30 17.83 -17.06 -6.93
CA PRO A 30 16.49 -17.63 -6.82
C PRO A 30 15.45 -16.51 -6.78
N THR A 31 14.34 -16.63 -7.49
CA THR A 31 13.28 -15.61 -7.53
C THR A 31 12.84 -15.18 -6.14
N HIS A 32 12.76 -16.13 -5.20
CA HIS A 32 12.51 -15.85 -3.80
C HIS A 32 13.54 -14.88 -3.18
N GLN A 33 14.84 -15.05 -3.48
CA GLN A 33 15.88 -14.18 -2.97
C GLN A 33 15.77 -12.75 -3.53
N ILE A 34 15.42 -12.62 -4.82
CA ILE A 34 15.19 -11.30 -5.44
C ILE A 34 14.04 -10.59 -4.74
N HIS A 35 12.94 -11.31 -4.45
CA HIS A 35 11.80 -10.77 -3.73
C HIS A 35 12.19 -10.30 -2.32
N MET A 36 12.88 -11.14 -1.54
CA MET A 36 13.27 -10.82 -0.16
C MET A 36 14.33 -9.72 -0.06
N ASP A 37 15.14 -9.52 -1.12
CA ASP A 37 16.13 -8.44 -1.20
C ASP A 37 15.54 -7.12 -1.72
N SER A 38 14.30 -7.15 -2.22
CA SER A 38 13.60 -5.98 -2.77
C SER A 38 12.82 -5.24 -1.68
N PHE A 39 12.61 -3.93 -1.87
CA PHE A 39 11.63 -3.20 -1.06
C PHE A 39 10.22 -3.54 -1.56
N VAL A 40 9.44 -4.23 -0.73
CA VAL A 40 8.09 -4.67 -1.06
C VAL A 40 7.08 -3.73 -0.43
N ALA A 41 6.32 -3.03 -1.27
CA ALA A 41 5.21 -2.18 -0.85
C ALA A 41 3.88 -2.78 -1.33
N ASP A 42 3.00 -3.07 -0.39
CA ASP A 42 1.60 -3.38 -0.67
C ASP A 42 0.77 -2.13 -0.46
N THR A 43 0.08 -1.69 -1.51
CA THR A 43 -0.57 -0.39 -1.54
C THR A 43 -2.00 -0.39 -1.04
N HIS A 44 -2.57 -1.55 -0.66
CA HIS A 44 -3.93 -1.62 -0.12
C HIS A 44 -4.19 -2.91 0.66
N ASN A 45 -4.73 -2.80 1.86
CA ASN A 45 -5.16 -3.95 2.66
C ASN A 45 -6.23 -3.56 3.66
N ASP A 46 -7.36 -4.30 3.65
CA ASP A 46 -8.54 -4.05 4.49
C ASP A 46 -8.48 -4.74 5.86
N ILE A 47 -7.30 -5.21 6.28
CA ILE A 47 -7.14 -5.95 7.53
C ILE A 47 -7.64 -5.19 8.76
N LEU A 48 -7.71 -3.85 8.70
CA LEU A 48 -8.27 -3.05 9.79
C LEU A 48 -9.74 -3.35 10.07
N LEU A 49 -10.53 -3.77 9.08
CA LEU A 49 -11.91 -4.17 9.30
C LEU A 49 -12.00 -5.32 10.32
N ARG A 50 -11.17 -6.35 10.13
CA ARG A 50 -11.09 -7.48 11.07
C ARG A 50 -10.65 -7.03 12.48
N ALA A 51 -9.70 -6.09 12.55
CA ALA A 51 -9.26 -5.51 13.81
C ALA A 51 -10.38 -4.72 14.50
N MET A 52 -11.23 -4.01 13.74
CA MET A 52 -12.39 -3.29 14.28
C MET A 52 -13.47 -4.25 14.81
N GLU A 53 -13.63 -5.41 14.19
CA GLU A 53 -14.49 -6.51 14.68
C GLU A 53 -13.94 -7.21 15.92
N GLY A 54 -12.76 -6.83 16.38
CA GLY A 54 -12.15 -7.35 17.61
C GLY A 54 -11.15 -8.47 17.40
N GLU A 55 -10.82 -8.83 16.15
CA GLU A 55 -9.80 -9.84 15.88
C GLU A 55 -8.39 -9.32 16.23
N ASP A 56 -7.58 -10.18 16.82
CA ASP A 56 -6.17 -9.86 17.12
C ASP A 56 -5.27 -10.13 15.91
N ILE A 57 -5.19 -9.17 14.99
CA ILE A 57 -4.37 -9.25 13.76
C ILE A 57 -2.85 -9.24 14.03
N LEU A 58 -2.42 -9.09 15.28
CA LEU A 58 -1.02 -9.26 15.68
C LEU A 58 -0.67 -10.73 15.96
N SER A 59 -1.67 -11.59 16.10
CA SER A 59 -1.52 -13.04 16.27
C SER A 59 -1.64 -13.78 14.94
N ASN A 60 -1.03 -14.97 14.84
CA ASN A 60 -1.16 -15.80 13.63
C ASN A 60 -2.57 -16.41 13.56
N HIS A 61 -3.25 -16.14 12.46
CA HIS A 61 -4.56 -16.72 12.12
C HIS A 61 -4.45 -17.65 10.93
N PRO A 62 -4.45 -18.97 11.10
CA PRO A 62 -4.21 -19.92 10.00
C PRO A 62 -5.10 -19.73 8.78
N ASP A 63 -6.36 -19.39 9.00
CA ASP A 63 -7.37 -19.25 7.94
C ASP A 63 -7.43 -17.82 7.33
N ALA A 64 -6.73 -16.85 7.90
CA ALA A 64 -6.68 -15.49 7.39
C ALA A 64 -5.60 -15.32 6.33
N GLN A 65 -5.81 -14.41 5.38
CA GLN A 65 -4.83 -14.13 4.32
C GLN A 65 -3.70 -13.20 4.77
N SER A 66 -3.94 -12.35 5.76
CA SER A 66 -2.98 -11.39 6.28
C SER A 66 -3.04 -11.33 7.82
N ASP A 67 -1.90 -11.21 8.44
CA ASP A 67 -1.64 -10.93 9.85
C ASP A 67 -0.17 -10.50 10.00
N LEU A 68 0.26 -10.13 11.21
CA LEU A 68 1.62 -9.66 11.46
C LEU A 68 2.69 -10.67 10.99
N GLU A 69 2.50 -11.96 11.24
CA GLU A 69 3.48 -12.99 10.84
C GLU A 69 3.49 -13.22 9.32
N LYS A 70 2.33 -13.15 8.66
CA LYS A 70 2.24 -13.31 7.21
C LYS A 70 2.86 -12.14 6.46
N PHE A 71 2.67 -10.89 6.92
CA PHE A 71 3.39 -9.74 6.36
C PHE A 71 4.89 -9.94 6.46
N LYS A 72 5.39 -10.40 7.62
CA LYS A 72 6.80 -10.67 7.83
C LYS A 72 7.32 -11.81 6.93
N LEU A 73 6.58 -12.91 6.83
CA LEU A 73 6.94 -14.05 5.97
C LEU A 73 6.90 -13.67 4.48
N GLY A 74 5.97 -12.79 4.10
CA GLY A 74 5.87 -12.23 2.76
C GLY A 74 6.91 -11.17 2.43
N GLY A 75 7.77 -10.76 3.38
CA GLY A 75 8.79 -9.75 3.17
C GLY A 75 8.24 -8.36 2.88
N VAL A 76 7.05 -8.03 3.43
CA VAL A 76 6.42 -6.71 3.22
C VAL A 76 7.14 -5.66 4.08
N ASP A 77 7.71 -4.65 3.42
CA ASP A 77 8.41 -3.52 4.06
C ASP A 77 7.48 -2.34 4.35
N LEU A 78 6.48 -2.14 3.48
CA LEU A 78 5.47 -1.11 3.63
C LEU A 78 4.10 -1.67 3.31
N GLN A 79 3.18 -1.53 4.25
CA GLN A 79 1.76 -1.83 4.08
C GLN A 79 0.94 -0.57 4.18
N VAL A 80 0.11 -0.30 3.17
CA VAL A 80 -0.96 0.69 3.28
C VAL A 80 -2.18 0.03 3.89
N PHE A 81 -2.58 0.51 5.05
CA PHE A 81 -3.80 0.10 5.74
C PHE A 81 -4.95 0.96 5.25
N SER A 82 -5.95 0.31 4.67
CA SER A 82 -7.17 0.97 4.22
C SER A 82 -8.02 1.40 5.42
N VAL A 83 -8.36 2.67 5.45
CA VAL A 83 -9.38 3.25 6.33
C VAL A 83 -10.62 3.43 5.47
N TRP A 84 -11.48 2.41 5.50
CA TRP A 84 -12.71 2.36 4.74
C TRP A 84 -13.92 2.21 5.66
N VAL A 85 -14.95 3.00 5.43
CA VAL A 85 -16.20 2.97 6.19
C VAL A 85 -17.34 2.55 5.27
N SER A 86 -18.06 1.50 5.66
CA SER A 86 -19.17 0.96 4.85
C SER A 86 -20.34 1.94 4.76
N PRO A 87 -20.70 2.46 3.56
CA PRO A 87 -21.88 3.30 3.41
C PRO A 87 -23.21 2.54 3.60
N ASN A 88 -23.15 1.20 3.68
CA ASN A 88 -24.33 0.38 3.89
C ASN A 88 -24.59 0.05 5.37
N GLU A 89 -23.61 0.28 6.25
CA GLU A 89 -23.66 -0.10 7.66
C GLU A 89 -23.74 1.10 8.59
N PHE A 90 -23.28 2.26 8.12
CA PHE A 90 -23.21 3.50 8.92
C PHE A 90 -23.97 4.63 8.23
N ASP A 91 -24.44 5.58 9.01
CA ASP A 91 -25.00 6.84 8.51
C ASP A 91 -23.91 7.84 8.15
N GLU A 92 -24.18 8.76 7.23
CA GLU A 92 -23.22 9.77 6.78
C GLU A 92 -22.61 10.60 7.92
N SER A 93 -23.40 10.86 8.97
CA SER A 93 -22.94 11.60 10.16
C SER A 93 -21.91 10.83 10.98
N GLU A 94 -21.77 9.53 10.79
CA GLU A 94 -20.89 8.64 11.54
C GLU A 94 -19.58 8.35 10.81
N TYR A 95 -19.52 8.55 9.49
CA TYR A 95 -18.39 8.14 8.64
C TYR A 95 -17.05 8.71 9.15
N PHE A 96 -17.02 10.00 9.46
CA PHE A 96 -15.79 10.64 9.96
C PHE A 96 -15.29 9.99 11.25
N GLN A 97 -16.19 9.78 12.21
CA GLN A 97 -15.81 9.19 13.49
C GLN A 97 -15.36 7.74 13.36
N HIS A 98 -16.00 6.95 12.49
CA HIS A 98 -15.56 5.58 12.22
C HIS A 98 -14.18 5.54 11.57
N ALA A 99 -13.91 6.39 10.59
CA ALA A 99 -12.60 6.51 9.98
C ALA A 99 -11.52 6.90 11.02
N ASP A 100 -11.81 7.84 11.89
CA ASP A 100 -10.91 8.25 12.97
C ASP A 100 -10.66 7.13 13.99
N ASN A 101 -11.69 6.35 14.32
CA ASN A 101 -11.57 5.17 15.18
C ASN A 101 -10.67 4.10 14.56
N MET A 102 -10.73 3.87 13.24
CA MET A 102 -9.85 2.94 12.53
C MET A 102 -8.39 3.40 12.60
N ILE A 103 -8.13 4.69 12.41
CA ILE A 103 -6.79 5.26 12.57
C ILE A 103 -6.29 5.06 14.00
N THR A 104 -7.13 5.36 15.00
CA THR A 104 -6.82 5.14 16.42
C THR A 104 -6.50 3.67 16.70
N LYS A 105 -7.24 2.74 16.07
CA LYS A 105 -6.97 1.31 16.18
C LYS A 105 -5.60 0.95 15.62
N LEU A 106 -5.23 1.47 14.44
CA LEU A 106 -3.90 1.23 13.86
C LEU A 106 -2.78 1.79 14.72
N GLU A 107 -2.94 3.02 15.25
CA GLU A 107 -1.98 3.62 16.19
C GLU A 107 -1.78 2.74 17.43
N PHE A 108 -2.88 2.24 18.00
CA PHE A 108 -2.84 1.32 19.13
C PHE A 108 -2.10 0.02 18.78
N LEU A 109 -2.39 -0.60 17.63
CA LEU A 109 -1.72 -1.83 17.19
C LEU A 109 -0.21 -1.61 17.00
N CYS A 110 0.19 -0.53 16.34
CA CYS A 110 1.61 -0.16 16.19
C CYS A 110 2.28 0.07 17.55
N SER A 111 1.58 0.66 18.53
CA SER A 111 2.13 0.89 19.86
C SER A 111 2.39 -0.41 20.65
N ARG A 112 1.67 -1.49 20.31
CA ARG A 112 1.86 -2.81 20.93
C ARG A 112 3.08 -3.58 20.42
N VAL A 113 3.50 -3.28 19.20
CA VAL A 113 4.62 -3.99 18.53
C VAL A 113 5.57 -3.01 17.83
N PRO A 114 6.09 -1.98 18.53
CA PRO A 114 6.83 -0.86 17.93
C PRO A 114 8.16 -1.25 17.25
N ASP A 115 8.65 -2.44 17.54
CA ASP A 115 9.82 -3.08 16.95
C ASP A 115 9.51 -3.92 15.70
N LYS A 116 8.23 -4.10 15.37
CA LYS A 116 7.76 -4.85 14.21
C LYS A 116 6.96 -3.97 13.24
N TRP A 117 6.05 -3.15 13.75
CA TRP A 117 5.18 -2.25 13.01
C TRP A 117 5.31 -0.82 13.49
N ARG A 118 5.40 0.13 12.55
CA ARG A 118 5.49 1.53 12.90
C ARG A 118 4.75 2.40 11.89
N LEU A 119 3.85 3.23 12.40
CA LEU A 119 3.17 4.24 11.60
C LEU A 119 4.18 5.24 11.03
N ILE A 120 4.05 5.55 9.74
CA ILE A 120 4.88 6.51 9.04
C ILE A 120 4.07 7.75 8.65
N LYS A 121 4.75 8.89 8.68
CA LYS A 121 4.23 10.16 8.18
C LYS A 121 5.17 10.81 7.17
N THR A 122 6.40 10.35 7.06
CA THR A 122 7.44 10.92 6.20
C THR A 122 8.28 9.83 5.53
N TYR A 123 8.97 10.21 4.45
CA TYR A 123 9.96 9.35 3.81
C TYR A 123 11.10 8.96 4.76
N GLN A 124 11.47 9.86 5.68
CA GLN A 124 12.50 9.58 6.68
C GLN A 124 12.09 8.44 7.62
N ASP A 125 10.79 8.32 7.93
CA ASP A 125 10.26 7.22 8.75
C ASP A 125 10.46 5.88 8.03
N ILE A 126 10.22 5.81 6.72
CA ILE A 126 10.46 4.60 5.91
C ILE A 126 11.92 4.19 5.99
N ASN A 127 12.84 5.12 5.75
CA ASN A 127 14.28 4.85 5.84
C ASN A 127 14.72 4.41 7.24
N TYR A 128 14.13 4.99 8.27
CA TYR A 128 14.40 4.59 9.66
C TYR A 128 13.94 3.16 9.92
N ASN A 129 12.73 2.81 9.47
CA ASN A 129 12.13 1.49 9.66
C ASN A 129 12.89 0.42 8.88
N GLN A 130 13.19 0.67 7.60
CA GLN A 130 13.91 -0.26 6.74
C GLN A 130 15.28 -0.65 7.34
N LYS A 131 16.04 0.32 7.85
CA LYS A 131 17.35 0.05 8.51
C LYS A 131 17.23 -0.81 9.77
N ARG A 132 16.03 -1.00 10.30
CA ARG A 132 15.73 -1.75 11.54
C ARG A 132 14.89 -2.98 11.32
N ASN A 133 14.56 -3.27 10.07
CA ASN A 133 13.69 -4.38 9.72
C ASN A 133 12.28 -4.27 10.37
N ILE A 134 11.77 -3.04 10.43
CA ILE A 134 10.43 -2.71 10.94
C ILE A 134 9.54 -2.43 9.74
N MET A 135 8.37 -3.07 9.65
CA MET A 135 7.40 -2.78 8.61
C MET A 135 6.79 -1.39 8.80
N SER A 136 6.79 -0.61 7.74
CA SER A 136 6.16 0.71 7.69
C SER A 136 4.66 0.58 7.49
N CYS A 137 3.88 1.15 8.41
CA CYS A 137 2.42 1.21 8.31
C CYS A 137 2.03 2.59 7.78
N MET A 138 1.41 2.65 6.61
CA MET A 138 0.90 3.88 6.00
C MET A 138 -0.62 3.90 6.03
N ILE A 139 -1.23 5.05 6.24
CA ILE A 139 -2.69 5.21 6.20
C ILE A 139 -3.10 5.65 4.80
N GLY A 140 -4.02 4.89 4.19
CA GLY A 140 -4.79 5.29 3.03
C GLY A 140 -6.27 5.39 3.40
N VAL A 141 -6.90 6.48 3.06
CA VAL A 141 -8.35 6.65 3.26
C VAL A 141 -9.05 6.27 1.95
N GLU A 142 -9.88 5.23 2.00
CA GLU A 142 -10.61 4.72 0.83
C GLU A 142 -12.05 5.26 0.82
N GLY A 143 -12.28 6.17 -0.10
CA GLY A 143 -13.56 6.84 -0.27
C GLY A 143 -13.65 8.16 0.48
N GLY A 144 -13.67 9.25 -0.27
CA GLY A 144 -13.77 10.61 0.26
C GLY A 144 -15.11 10.95 0.92
N HIS A 145 -16.08 10.02 0.89
CA HIS A 145 -17.33 10.20 1.64
C HIS A 145 -17.11 10.42 3.14
N VAL A 146 -15.98 9.96 3.70
CA VAL A 146 -15.65 10.14 5.12
C VAL A 146 -15.35 11.60 5.51
N ILE A 147 -15.01 12.46 4.53
CA ILE A 147 -14.85 13.90 4.81
C ILE A 147 -16.16 14.69 4.65
N GLY A 148 -17.18 14.09 4.00
CA GLY A 148 -18.44 14.79 3.68
C GLY A 148 -18.17 16.05 2.85
N ASP A 149 -18.79 17.17 3.24
CA ASP A 149 -18.63 18.48 2.60
C ASP A 149 -17.64 19.40 3.35
N ASP A 150 -16.79 18.85 4.21
CA ASP A 150 -15.89 19.61 5.07
C ASP A 150 -14.41 19.39 4.65
N ILE A 151 -13.87 20.37 3.92
CA ILE A 151 -12.48 20.36 3.43
C ILE A 151 -11.45 20.30 4.57
N THR A 152 -11.79 20.80 5.77
CA THR A 152 -10.84 20.81 6.90
C THR A 152 -10.50 19.41 7.40
N LYS A 153 -11.34 18.43 7.10
CA LYS A 153 -11.09 17.03 7.44
C LYS A 153 -9.95 16.41 6.62
N VAL A 154 -9.63 16.95 5.44
CA VAL A 154 -8.45 16.53 4.67
C VAL A 154 -7.18 16.82 5.47
N GLN A 155 -7.04 18.05 5.98
CA GLN A 155 -5.93 18.43 6.85
C GLN A 155 -5.91 17.58 8.13
N TYR A 156 -7.07 17.37 8.75
CA TYR A 156 -7.19 16.54 9.95
C TYR A 156 -6.64 15.12 9.73
N PHE A 157 -7.08 14.43 8.68
CA PHE A 157 -6.59 13.08 8.39
C PHE A 157 -5.12 13.07 7.98
N TYR A 158 -4.64 14.09 7.27
CA TYR A 158 -3.20 14.26 7.00
C TYR A 158 -2.37 14.32 8.27
N ASP A 159 -2.79 15.10 9.26
CA ASP A 159 -2.12 15.25 10.56
C ASP A 159 -2.13 13.91 11.33
N ARG A 160 -3.21 13.13 11.18
CA ARG A 160 -3.31 11.76 11.72
C ARG A 160 -2.40 10.77 10.98
N GLY A 161 -1.93 11.06 9.78
CA GLY A 161 -0.98 10.24 9.02
C GLY A 161 -1.49 9.72 7.69
N MET A 162 -2.65 10.14 7.22
CA MET A 162 -3.13 9.84 5.87
C MET A 162 -2.10 10.30 4.82
N ARG A 163 -1.78 9.45 3.86
CA ARG A 163 -0.86 9.76 2.76
C ARG A 163 -1.44 9.48 1.38
N TYR A 164 -2.59 8.77 1.28
CA TYR A 164 -3.45 8.86 0.11
C TYR A 164 -4.92 9.01 0.49
N LEU A 165 -5.69 9.59 -0.44
CA LEU A 165 -7.14 9.74 -0.37
C LEU A 165 -7.76 9.17 -1.66
N GLY A 166 -8.57 8.13 -1.54
CA GLY A 166 -9.47 7.67 -2.58
C GLY A 166 -10.64 8.64 -2.72
N LEU A 167 -10.89 9.17 -3.92
CA LEU A 167 -11.94 10.17 -4.12
C LEU A 167 -13.34 9.59 -3.91
N THR A 168 -13.55 8.36 -4.35
CA THR A 168 -14.79 7.60 -4.19
C THR A 168 -14.47 6.18 -3.74
N TRP A 169 -15.45 5.50 -3.20
CA TRP A 169 -15.60 4.06 -3.22
C TRP A 169 -16.66 3.71 -4.29
N ASN A 170 -17.42 2.65 -4.12
CA ASN A 170 -18.50 2.29 -5.04
C ASN A 170 -19.71 3.24 -5.01
N ASN A 171 -19.73 4.20 -4.11
CA ASN A 171 -20.73 5.25 -3.99
C ASN A 171 -20.18 6.59 -4.44
N SER A 172 -20.96 7.33 -5.22
CA SER A 172 -20.73 8.75 -5.48
C SER A 172 -20.91 9.55 -4.19
N ASN A 173 -20.13 10.65 -4.10
CA ASN A 173 -20.14 11.53 -2.93
C ASN A 173 -20.02 13.01 -3.36
N SER A 174 -19.80 13.91 -2.42
CA SER A 174 -19.64 15.35 -2.71
C SER A 174 -18.42 15.67 -3.57
N ILE A 175 -17.41 14.77 -3.63
CA ILE A 175 -16.15 14.97 -4.35
C ILE A 175 -16.29 14.56 -5.81
N ALA A 176 -16.83 13.36 -6.07
CA ALA A 176 -16.93 12.80 -7.40
C ALA A 176 -18.06 11.75 -7.52
N SER A 177 -18.44 11.45 -8.76
CA SER A 177 -19.20 10.22 -9.05
C SER A 177 -18.26 9.02 -9.08
N SER A 178 -18.73 7.87 -8.58
CA SER A 178 -17.99 6.61 -8.65
C SER A 178 -18.16 5.95 -10.01
N ALA A 179 -17.18 5.14 -10.42
CA ALA A 179 -17.27 4.36 -11.66
C ALA A 179 -18.47 3.41 -11.65
N LYS A 180 -18.82 2.85 -10.49
CA LYS A 180 -19.99 1.98 -10.34
C LYS A 180 -21.28 2.74 -10.59
N ASP A 181 -21.48 3.89 -9.95
CA ASP A 181 -22.70 4.69 -10.14
C ASP A 181 -22.80 5.24 -11.57
N GLU A 182 -21.69 5.63 -12.18
CA GLU A 182 -21.70 6.05 -13.59
C GLU A 182 -22.13 4.92 -14.52
N PHE A 183 -21.73 3.69 -14.23
CA PHE A 183 -22.12 2.53 -15.01
C PHE A 183 -23.58 2.13 -14.79
N GLU A 184 -24.03 2.09 -13.53
CA GLU A 184 -25.35 1.56 -13.16
C GLU A 184 -26.46 2.63 -13.16
N ASN A 185 -26.14 3.88 -12.83
CA ASN A 185 -27.10 4.92 -12.45
C ASN A 185 -26.90 6.26 -13.17
N ILE A 186 -26.18 6.30 -14.29
CA ILE A 186 -25.80 7.56 -14.97
C ILE A 186 -26.97 8.50 -15.24
N SER A 187 -28.15 7.95 -15.50
CA SER A 187 -29.37 8.74 -15.83
C SER A 187 -29.90 9.56 -14.65
N VAL A 188 -29.52 9.22 -13.41
CA VAL A 188 -29.96 9.90 -12.18
C VAL A 188 -28.86 10.71 -11.51
N LEU A 189 -27.62 10.59 -11.98
CA LEU A 189 -26.49 11.37 -11.47
C LEU A 189 -26.66 12.85 -11.85
N LYS A 190 -26.53 13.73 -10.86
CA LYS A 190 -26.56 15.19 -11.07
C LYS A 190 -25.32 15.69 -11.82
N LYS A 191 -24.20 15.04 -11.63
CA LYS A 191 -22.91 15.36 -12.23
C LYS A 191 -22.09 14.07 -12.40
N VAL A 192 -21.40 13.95 -13.51
CA VAL A 192 -20.48 12.83 -13.80
C VAL A 192 -19.06 13.33 -13.60
N GLY A 193 -18.23 12.51 -12.98
CA GLY A 193 -16.85 12.83 -12.68
C GLY A 193 -16.69 13.79 -11.49
N LEU A 194 -15.63 14.57 -11.52
CA LEU A 194 -15.21 15.44 -10.41
C LEU A 194 -16.14 16.66 -10.24
N THR A 195 -16.55 16.92 -9.00
CA THR A 195 -17.33 18.12 -8.64
C THR A 195 -16.43 19.35 -8.47
N ASP A 196 -17.02 20.53 -8.21
CA ASP A 196 -16.23 21.72 -7.89
C ASP A 196 -15.58 21.59 -6.51
N PHE A 197 -16.30 21.06 -5.50
CA PHE A 197 -15.74 20.70 -4.22
C PHE A 197 -14.61 19.66 -4.36
N GLY A 198 -14.77 18.67 -5.22
CA GLY A 198 -13.72 17.71 -5.51
C GLY A 198 -12.44 18.34 -6.06
N ARG A 199 -12.54 19.43 -6.85
CA ARG A 199 -11.35 20.19 -7.30
C ARG A 199 -10.64 20.87 -6.15
N GLU A 200 -11.40 21.42 -5.19
CA GLU A 200 -10.84 22.01 -3.96
C GLU A 200 -10.13 20.95 -3.12
N VAL A 201 -10.73 19.76 -2.95
CA VAL A 201 -10.12 18.62 -2.24
C VAL A 201 -8.81 18.20 -2.90
N ILE A 202 -8.77 18.10 -4.24
CA ILE A 202 -7.52 17.78 -4.95
C ILE A 202 -6.45 18.86 -4.75
N GLN A 203 -6.83 20.12 -4.76
CA GLN A 203 -5.90 21.23 -4.51
C GLN A 203 -5.30 21.13 -3.11
N GLU A 204 -6.14 20.87 -2.10
CA GLU A 204 -5.70 20.69 -0.71
C GLU A 204 -4.77 19.48 -0.59
N CYS A 205 -5.15 18.33 -1.16
CA CYS A 205 -4.29 17.14 -1.18
C CYS A 205 -2.93 17.43 -1.82
N ASN A 206 -2.88 18.16 -2.94
CA ASN A 206 -1.63 18.53 -3.59
C ASN A 206 -0.76 19.45 -2.73
N GLN A 207 -1.36 20.40 -2.00
CA GLN A 207 -0.63 21.30 -1.08
C GLN A 207 -0.02 20.52 0.07
N LEU A 208 -0.73 19.53 0.61
CA LEU A 208 -0.30 18.68 1.70
C LEU A 208 0.65 17.54 1.27
N GLY A 209 0.73 17.24 -0.03
CA GLY A 209 1.47 16.08 -0.55
C GLY A 209 0.76 14.75 -0.29
N VAL A 210 -0.58 14.76 -0.28
CA VAL A 210 -1.42 13.55 -0.23
C VAL A 210 -1.61 13.04 -1.64
N MET A 211 -1.38 11.75 -1.86
CA MET A 211 -1.63 11.08 -3.14
C MET A 211 -3.14 10.96 -3.39
N ILE A 212 -3.53 11.21 -4.63
CA ILE A 212 -4.91 10.99 -5.06
C ILE A 212 -5.04 9.58 -5.62
N ASP A 213 -5.95 8.80 -5.04
CA ASP A 213 -6.30 7.47 -5.53
C ASP A 213 -7.63 7.54 -6.30
N ILE A 214 -7.63 6.97 -7.49
CA ILE A 214 -8.78 6.96 -8.42
C ILE A 214 -9.22 5.52 -8.74
N SER A 215 -9.02 4.59 -7.81
CA SER A 215 -9.31 3.16 -8.00
C SER A 215 -10.79 2.86 -8.24
N HIS A 216 -11.73 3.66 -7.77
CA HIS A 216 -13.17 3.54 -7.89
C HIS A 216 -13.77 4.68 -8.71
#